data_b26d2a819a198d42171ffba8846fd810
#
_entry.id   b26d2a819a198d42171ffba8846fd810
#
_cell.length_a   1.000
_cell.length_b   1.000
_cell.length_c   1.000
_cell.angle_alpha   90.00
_cell.angle_beta   90.00
_cell.angle_gamma   90.00
#
_symmetry.space_group_name_H-M   'P 1'
#
loop_
_entity.id
_entity.type
_entity.pdbx_description
1 polymer ?
#
loop_
_entity_poly.entity_id
_entity_poly.type
_entity_poly.pdbx_seq_one_letter_code
_entity_poly.pdbx_strand_id
1 'polypeptide(L)'
;MPRSIAQVLRCLLAISALLCITLPALAVTPVAPLRVMSFNVRVPADTDGDKRWQVRRAAMVALIKQTHPDVFGTQELVSEQAAFLAEQLPDYRWFGQGRRGDDSDEHMGVFYDTRVLEVMESGNFWLSDTPERPGSITWGNVLPRMATWALFERRSDKRRFYLFNTHFPYRDEDEPARERSARLILSRIAQLPATIPVVLTGDFNSDPDKITYPTLTAVLRDARAQASKRSGPENTFQDFTTHPTRRIDWILYRGLRPSRFATLDDRPGGILPSDHYPVMAEFDWPR
;
A
#
# COMPACT_ATOMS: atom_id res chain seq x y z
N MET A 1 -16.10 -18.92 102.25
CA MET A 1 -16.55 -19.79 101.14
C MET A 1 -17.46 -18.94 100.27
N PRO A 2 -17.21 -18.64 99.09
CA PRO A 2 -17.52 -19.44 97.89
C PRO A 2 -16.49 -19.34 96.78
N ARG A 3 -16.61 -20.24 95.81
CA ARG A 3 -15.72 -20.51 94.65
C ARG A 3 -15.91 -19.49 93.54
N SER A 4 -14.81 -18.98 93.00
CA SER A 4 -14.68 -18.18 91.79
C SER A 4 -14.71 -19.13 90.58
N ILE A 5 -15.59 -18.84 89.63
CA ILE A 5 -15.68 -19.54 88.32
C ILE A 5 -14.92 -18.62 87.31
N ALA A 6 -13.78 -19.09 86.84
CA ALA A 6 -13.07 -18.44 85.74
C ALA A 6 -13.68 -18.90 84.43
N GLN A 7 -14.29 -17.99 83.68
CA GLN A 7 -14.73 -18.19 82.31
C GLN A 7 -13.56 -18.09 81.35
N VAL A 8 -13.25 -19.20 80.67
CA VAL A 8 -12.25 -19.24 79.56
C VAL A 8 -12.94 -18.77 78.30
N LEU A 9 -12.57 -17.55 77.83
CA LEU A 9 -13.03 -17.02 76.57
C LEU A 9 -12.09 -17.55 75.50
N ARG A 10 -12.56 -18.47 74.63
CA ARG A 10 -11.85 -18.97 73.46
C ARG A 10 -12.10 -17.98 72.32
N CYS A 11 -11.09 -17.17 71.95
CA CYS A 11 -11.08 -16.42 70.70
C CYS A 11 -10.84 -17.35 69.54
N LEU A 12 -11.86 -17.57 68.71
CA LEU A 12 -11.73 -18.17 67.38
C LEU A 12 -11.30 -17.08 66.40
N LEU A 13 -10.00 -17.06 66.07
CA LEU A 13 -9.47 -16.28 64.96
C LEU A 13 -9.82 -17.02 63.65
N ALA A 14 -10.84 -16.53 62.95
CA ALA A 14 -11.12 -16.96 61.59
C ALA A 14 -10.11 -16.28 60.64
N ILE A 15 -9.12 -17.03 60.18
CA ILE A 15 -8.19 -16.58 59.12
C ILE A 15 -8.93 -16.74 57.80
N SER A 16 -9.49 -15.63 57.27
CA SER A 16 -10.01 -15.57 55.91
C SER A 16 -8.82 -15.47 54.95
N ALA A 17 -8.39 -16.60 54.43
CA ALA A 17 -7.43 -16.61 53.30
C ALA A 17 -8.12 -16.06 52.06
N LEU A 18 -7.81 -14.79 51.73
CA LEU A 18 -8.22 -14.17 50.47
C LEU A 18 -7.41 -14.83 49.35
N LEU A 19 -8.02 -15.77 48.62
CA LEU A 19 -7.43 -16.40 47.44
C LEU A 19 -7.42 -15.34 46.31
N CYS A 20 -6.33 -14.60 46.17
CA CYS A 20 -6.10 -13.75 44.99
C CYS A 20 -5.95 -14.64 43.77
N ILE A 21 -7.04 -14.88 43.05
CA ILE A 21 -7.00 -15.50 41.72
C ILE A 21 -6.42 -14.44 40.76
N THR A 22 -5.13 -14.50 40.52
CA THR A 22 -4.50 -13.74 39.45
C THR A 22 -4.90 -14.37 38.12
N LEU A 23 -5.91 -13.82 37.48
CA LEU A 23 -6.21 -14.15 36.07
C LEU A 23 -4.98 -13.82 35.25
N PRO A 24 -4.45 -14.77 34.45
CA PRO A 24 -3.38 -14.46 33.52
C PRO A 24 -3.88 -13.36 32.58
N ALA A 25 -3.19 -12.23 32.53
CA ALA A 25 -3.41 -11.21 31.54
C ALA A 25 -3.22 -11.89 30.19
N LEU A 26 -4.30 -12.03 29.42
CA LEU A 26 -4.22 -12.51 28.05
C LEU A 26 -3.28 -11.54 27.31
N ALA A 27 -2.09 -12.02 26.99
CA ALA A 27 -1.14 -11.26 26.20
C ALA A 27 -1.82 -10.97 24.86
N VAL A 28 -2.21 -9.72 24.65
CA VAL A 28 -2.74 -9.26 23.37
C VAL A 28 -1.59 -9.39 22.38
N THR A 29 -1.64 -10.42 21.53
CA THR A 29 -0.66 -10.59 20.47
C THR A 29 -0.67 -9.31 19.62
N PRO A 30 0.47 -8.63 19.43
CA PRO A 30 0.50 -7.44 18.61
C PRO A 30 -0.03 -7.77 17.21
N VAL A 31 -1.00 -7.00 16.77
CA VAL A 31 -1.54 -7.15 15.41
C VAL A 31 -0.44 -6.78 14.44
N ALA A 32 -0.09 -7.69 13.52
CA ALA A 32 0.93 -7.43 12.52
C ALA A 32 0.57 -6.19 11.67
N PRO A 33 1.53 -5.32 11.35
CA PRO A 33 1.30 -4.18 10.47
C PRO A 33 0.89 -4.64 9.07
N LEU A 34 0.11 -3.82 8.37
CA LEU A 34 -0.17 -3.99 6.94
C LEU A 34 0.98 -3.40 6.14
N ARG A 35 1.57 -4.19 5.24
CA ARG A 35 2.72 -3.82 4.40
C ARG A 35 2.26 -3.54 2.99
N VAL A 36 2.30 -2.28 2.58
CA VAL A 36 1.84 -1.82 1.26
C VAL A 36 3.01 -1.23 0.48
N MET A 37 3.14 -1.61 -0.80
CA MET A 37 4.16 -1.08 -1.70
C MET A 37 3.51 -0.43 -2.93
N SER A 38 4.12 0.62 -3.47
CA SER A 38 3.89 1.14 -4.82
C SER A 38 5.14 0.95 -5.63
N PHE A 39 5.01 0.40 -6.85
CA PHE A 39 6.15 0.07 -7.68
C PHE A 39 5.86 0.30 -9.17
N ASN A 40 6.33 1.39 -9.74
CA ASN A 40 6.43 1.52 -11.19
C ASN A 40 7.49 0.52 -11.68
N VAL A 41 7.07 -0.51 -12.41
CA VAL A 41 7.93 -1.63 -12.84
C VAL A 41 8.68 -1.36 -14.14
N ARG A 42 8.51 -0.20 -14.72
CA ARG A 42 9.03 0.21 -16.04
C ARG A 42 8.61 -0.75 -17.14
N VAL A 43 7.85 -0.28 -18.08
CA VAL A 43 7.48 -1.02 -19.29
C VAL A 43 8.72 -1.55 -20.03
N PRO A 44 8.69 -2.74 -20.64
CA PRO A 44 9.78 -3.22 -21.46
C PRO A 44 10.01 -2.27 -22.65
N ALA A 45 11.23 -1.74 -22.76
CA ALA A 45 11.63 -0.89 -23.85
C ALA A 45 13.04 -1.31 -24.34
N ASP A 46 13.19 -1.52 -25.64
CA ASP A 46 14.49 -1.86 -26.23
C ASP A 46 15.50 -0.72 -26.07
N THR A 47 15.01 0.51 -25.99
CA THR A 47 15.81 1.70 -25.73
C THR A 47 16.48 1.72 -24.35
N ASP A 48 16.03 0.90 -23.42
CA ASP A 48 16.65 0.77 -22.10
C ASP A 48 18.01 0.01 -22.14
N GLY A 49 18.39 -0.58 -23.28
CA GLY A 49 19.70 -1.19 -23.52
C GLY A 49 20.06 -2.26 -22.49
N ASP A 50 21.11 -2.03 -21.71
CA ASP A 50 21.55 -2.91 -20.61
C ASP A 50 20.62 -2.90 -19.38
N LYS A 51 19.62 -2.04 -19.34
CA LYS A 51 18.57 -1.95 -18.31
C LYS A 51 17.24 -2.56 -18.77
N ARG A 52 17.19 -3.21 -19.96
CA ARG A 52 15.97 -3.82 -20.48
C ARG A 52 15.39 -4.85 -19.51
N TRP A 53 14.12 -5.14 -19.66
CA TRP A 53 13.34 -6.03 -18.77
C TRP A 53 14.04 -7.37 -18.47
N GLN A 54 14.56 -8.05 -19.50
CA GLN A 54 15.22 -9.36 -19.37
C GLN A 54 16.43 -9.33 -18.44
N VAL A 55 17.10 -8.19 -18.30
CA VAL A 55 18.25 -8.01 -17.40
C VAL A 55 17.80 -7.76 -15.97
N ARG A 56 16.79 -6.90 -15.76
CA ARG A 56 16.36 -6.42 -14.43
C ARG A 56 15.30 -7.26 -13.74
N ARG A 57 14.59 -8.15 -14.46
CA ARG A 57 13.46 -8.92 -13.93
C ARG A 57 13.81 -9.78 -12.70
N ALA A 58 15.00 -10.39 -12.68
CA ALA A 58 15.43 -11.21 -11.53
C ALA A 58 15.69 -10.36 -10.28
N ALA A 59 16.27 -9.16 -10.46
CA ALA A 59 16.48 -8.20 -9.36
C ALA A 59 15.15 -7.69 -8.81
N MET A 60 14.15 -7.47 -9.67
CA MET A 60 12.80 -7.08 -9.25
C MET A 60 12.16 -8.17 -8.38
N VAL A 61 12.20 -9.43 -8.80
CA VAL A 61 11.69 -10.55 -8.01
C VAL A 61 12.42 -10.68 -6.67
N ALA A 62 13.74 -10.52 -6.67
CA ALA A 62 14.54 -10.60 -5.45
C ALA A 62 14.16 -9.49 -4.46
N LEU A 63 13.95 -8.27 -4.95
CA LEU A 63 13.50 -7.14 -4.13
C LEU A 63 12.12 -7.39 -3.52
N ILE A 64 11.15 -7.86 -4.31
CA ILE A 64 9.80 -8.17 -3.81
C ILE A 64 9.86 -9.29 -2.77
N LYS A 65 10.64 -10.35 -3.00
CA LYS A 65 10.82 -11.44 -2.03
C LYS A 65 11.50 -10.97 -0.73
N GLN A 66 12.48 -10.09 -0.83
CA GLN A 66 13.18 -9.54 0.33
C GLN A 66 12.29 -8.64 1.18
N THR A 67 11.51 -7.80 0.55
CA THR A 67 10.64 -6.82 1.22
C THR A 67 9.30 -7.40 1.64
N HIS A 68 8.81 -8.42 0.92
CA HIS A 68 7.62 -9.19 1.23
C HIS A 68 6.39 -8.32 1.56
N PRO A 69 5.90 -7.47 0.64
CA PRO A 69 4.70 -6.68 0.87
C PRO A 69 3.46 -7.57 0.95
N ASP A 70 2.47 -7.22 1.79
CA ASP A 70 1.18 -7.92 1.81
C ASP A 70 0.38 -7.64 0.53
N VAL A 71 0.54 -6.42 0.02
CA VAL A 71 -0.06 -5.96 -1.25
C VAL A 71 0.83 -4.91 -1.90
N PHE A 72 0.89 -4.93 -3.24
CA PHE A 72 1.57 -3.87 -3.98
C PHE A 72 0.84 -3.50 -5.27
N GLY A 73 0.75 -2.19 -5.51
CA GLY A 73 0.29 -1.62 -6.76
C GLY A 73 1.45 -1.44 -7.72
N THR A 74 1.24 -1.78 -8.99
CA THR A 74 2.23 -1.60 -10.06
C THR A 74 1.74 -0.59 -11.08
N GLN A 75 2.67 0.12 -11.71
CA GLN A 75 2.45 0.98 -12.85
C GLN A 75 3.36 0.51 -14.00
N GLU A 76 2.99 0.78 -15.23
CA GLU A 76 3.68 0.33 -16.45
C GLU A 76 3.77 -1.19 -16.62
N LEU A 77 2.95 -1.94 -15.90
CA LEU A 77 2.93 -3.40 -15.98
C LEU A 77 2.31 -3.88 -17.28
N VAL A 78 3.03 -4.63 -18.10
CA VAL A 78 2.46 -5.33 -19.26
C VAL A 78 2.27 -6.82 -18.98
N SER A 79 1.44 -7.49 -19.80
CA SER A 79 1.05 -8.90 -19.62
C SER A 79 2.25 -9.85 -19.48
N GLU A 80 3.34 -9.63 -20.24
CA GLU A 80 4.58 -10.43 -20.14
C GLU A 80 5.21 -10.32 -18.74
N GLN A 81 5.29 -9.09 -18.21
CA GLN A 81 5.84 -8.86 -16.88
C GLN A 81 4.96 -9.46 -15.79
N ALA A 82 3.64 -9.30 -15.93
CA ALA A 82 2.67 -9.87 -14.99
C ALA A 82 2.76 -11.39 -14.92
N ALA A 83 2.83 -12.06 -16.09
CA ALA A 83 2.98 -13.51 -16.17
C ALA A 83 4.28 -13.99 -15.52
N PHE A 84 5.40 -13.32 -15.81
CA PHE A 84 6.69 -13.63 -15.20
C PHE A 84 6.66 -13.45 -13.67
N LEU A 85 6.12 -12.33 -13.18
CA LEU A 85 6.03 -12.08 -11.74
C LEU A 85 5.13 -13.11 -11.06
N ALA A 86 3.98 -13.46 -11.65
CA ALA A 86 3.07 -14.47 -11.12
C ALA A 86 3.73 -15.86 -11.01
N GLU A 87 4.53 -16.25 -12.01
CA GLU A 87 5.29 -17.49 -11.98
C GLU A 87 6.35 -17.50 -10.87
N GLN A 88 7.08 -16.38 -10.71
CA GLN A 88 8.18 -16.28 -9.75
C GLN A 88 7.75 -16.00 -8.31
N LEU A 89 6.51 -15.57 -8.10
CA LEU A 89 5.90 -15.21 -6.81
C LEU A 89 4.65 -16.06 -6.55
N PRO A 90 4.75 -17.37 -6.32
CA PRO A 90 3.62 -18.29 -6.28
C PRO A 90 2.62 -18.03 -5.14
N ASP A 91 3.06 -17.34 -4.07
CA ASP A 91 2.20 -16.92 -2.96
C ASP A 91 1.33 -15.71 -3.30
N TYR A 92 1.66 -15.01 -4.39
CA TYR A 92 0.92 -13.83 -4.85
C TYR A 92 -0.06 -14.18 -5.98
N ARG A 93 -1.17 -13.48 -5.96
CA ARG A 93 -2.05 -13.33 -7.12
C ARG A 93 -2.13 -11.87 -7.52
N TRP A 94 -2.54 -11.61 -8.74
CA TRP A 94 -2.73 -10.24 -9.21
C TRP A 94 -4.03 -10.10 -9.98
N PHE A 95 -4.49 -8.87 -10.11
CA PHE A 95 -5.60 -8.44 -10.94
C PHE A 95 -5.37 -7.00 -11.40
N GLY A 96 -6.13 -6.59 -12.39
CA GLY A 96 -6.10 -5.28 -13.01
C GLY A 96 -6.37 -5.43 -14.49
N GLN A 97 -6.93 -4.39 -15.09
CA GLN A 97 -7.22 -4.34 -16.52
C GLN A 97 -6.20 -3.45 -17.22
N GLY A 98 -5.89 -3.71 -18.47
CA GLY A 98 -5.08 -2.81 -19.27
C GLY A 98 -5.79 -1.47 -19.52
N ARG A 99 -5.04 -0.40 -19.58
CA ARG A 99 -5.58 0.96 -19.69
C ARG A 99 -6.43 1.21 -20.93
N ARG A 100 -6.32 0.39 -21.98
CA ARG A 100 -7.18 0.45 -23.19
C ARG A 100 -8.48 -0.34 -23.02
N GLY A 101 -8.64 -1.08 -21.92
CA GLY A 101 -9.79 -1.93 -21.68
C GLY A 101 -9.60 -3.39 -22.10
N ASP A 102 -8.41 -3.73 -22.54
CA ASP A 102 -7.96 -5.07 -22.91
C ASP A 102 -6.52 -5.31 -22.37
N ASP A 103 -5.89 -6.41 -22.75
CA ASP A 103 -4.55 -6.76 -22.28
C ASP A 103 -3.39 -6.28 -23.20
N SER A 104 -3.68 -5.39 -24.16
CA SER A 104 -2.71 -4.93 -25.16
C SER A 104 -1.75 -3.83 -24.70
N ASP A 105 -2.02 -3.23 -23.53
CA ASP A 105 -1.27 -2.07 -23.03
C ASP A 105 -1.02 -2.21 -21.50
N GLU A 106 -0.44 -1.20 -20.89
CA GLU A 106 -0.09 -1.18 -19.48
C GLU A 106 -1.30 -1.38 -18.55
N HIS A 107 -1.10 -2.15 -17.49
CA HIS A 107 -2.05 -2.40 -16.42
C HIS A 107 -1.67 -1.60 -15.17
N MET A 108 -2.69 -1.14 -14.45
CA MET A 108 -2.52 -0.71 -13.05
C MET A 108 -2.72 -1.95 -12.17
N GLY A 109 -1.76 -2.89 -12.28
CA GLY A 109 -1.86 -4.19 -11.63
C GLY A 109 -1.77 -4.07 -10.10
N VAL A 110 -2.51 -4.95 -9.40
CA VAL A 110 -2.44 -5.08 -7.94
C VAL A 110 -2.08 -6.52 -7.61
N PHE A 111 -0.93 -6.73 -7.00
CA PHE A 111 -0.47 -8.01 -6.48
C PHE A 111 -0.70 -8.09 -4.97
N TYR A 112 -1.12 -9.26 -4.48
CA TYR A 112 -1.37 -9.47 -3.05
C TYR A 112 -0.97 -10.89 -2.61
N ASP A 113 -0.44 -11.02 -1.39
CA ASP A 113 -0.14 -12.31 -0.77
C ASP A 113 -1.44 -13.00 -0.34
N THR A 114 -1.75 -14.11 -0.99
CA THR A 114 -3.00 -14.86 -0.76
C THR A 114 -3.07 -15.54 0.61
N ARG A 115 -1.95 -15.67 1.30
CA ARG A 115 -1.88 -16.19 2.67
C ARG A 115 -2.32 -15.14 3.69
N VAL A 116 -2.14 -13.85 3.35
CA VAL A 116 -2.42 -12.72 4.24
C VAL A 116 -3.77 -12.07 3.92
N LEU A 117 -4.06 -11.88 2.64
CA LEU A 117 -5.20 -11.11 2.16
C LEU A 117 -6.17 -11.94 1.30
N GLU A 118 -7.40 -11.49 1.29
CA GLU A 118 -8.47 -11.96 0.41
C GLU A 118 -9.13 -10.76 -0.27
N VAL A 119 -9.36 -10.85 -1.58
CA VAL A 119 -10.09 -9.83 -2.34
C VAL A 119 -11.59 -10.08 -2.16
N MET A 120 -12.31 -9.11 -1.61
CA MET A 120 -13.76 -9.16 -1.42
C MET A 120 -14.49 -8.55 -2.61
N GLU A 121 -13.97 -7.44 -3.11
CA GLU A 121 -14.48 -6.71 -4.27
C GLU A 121 -13.32 -6.08 -5.01
N SER A 122 -13.42 -5.92 -6.32
CA SER A 122 -12.43 -5.20 -7.12
C SER A 122 -13.06 -4.60 -8.37
N GLY A 123 -12.39 -3.61 -8.94
CA GLY A 123 -12.85 -2.96 -10.17
C GLY A 123 -11.82 -1.98 -10.73
N ASN A 124 -12.20 -1.38 -11.84
CA ASN A 124 -11.41 -0.40 -12.55
C ASN A 124 -12.28 0.79 -12.93
N PHE A 125 -11.70 1.98 -13.06
CA PHE A 125 -12.33 3.12 -13.67
C PHE A 125 -11.29 4.01 -14.36
N TRP A 126 -11.69 4.71 -15.41
CA TRP A 126 -10.80 5.57 -16.19
C TRP A 126 -10.80 7.00 -15.67
N LEU A 127 -9.64 7.62 -15.70
CA LEU A 127 -9.44 9.01 -15.30
C LEU A 127 -9.82 9.94 -16.46
N SER A 128 -11.14 10.09 -16.63
CA SER A 128 -11.75 10.81 -17.76
C SER A 128 -13.13 11.33 -17.37
N ASP A 129 -13.79 12.08 -18.27
CA ASP A 129 -15.18 12.50 -18.10
C ASP A 129 -16.19 11.34 -18.22
N THR A 130 -15.74 10.17 -18.69
CA THR A 130 -16.53 8.93 -18.79
C THR A 130 -15.81 7.78 -18.08
N PRO A 131 -15.76 7.78 -16.74
CA PRO A 131 -14.92 6.84 -15.97
C PRO A 131 -15.28 5.37 -16.18
N GLU A 132 -16.53 5.06 -16.49
CA GLU A 132 -17.00 3.69 -16.70
C GLU A 132 -16.73 3.16 -18.13
N ARG A 133 -16.19 4.01 -19.03
CA ARG A 133 -15.89 3.61 -20.40
C ARG A 133 -14.43 3.19 -20.52
N PRO A 134 -14.15 1.89 -20.76
CA PRO A 134 -12.79 1.41 -20.96
C PRO A 134 -12.05 2.17 -22.07
N GLY A 135 -10.79 2.48 -21.82
CA GLY A 135 -9.92 3.18 -22.77
C GLY A 135 -10.27 4.67 -22.99
N SER A 136 -11.19 5.24 -22.23
CA SER A 136 -11.59 6.65 -22.44
C SER A 136 -10.45 7.62 -22.17
N ILE A 137 -10.34 8.63 -23.04
CA ILE A 137 -9.34 9.70 -22.98
C ILE A 137 -10.07 11.04 -23.06
N THR A 138 -9.84 11.90 -22.04
CA THR A 138 -10.30 13.28 -22.02
C THR A 138 -9.23 14.18 -21.40
N TRP A 139 -9.53 15.43 -21.15
CA TRP A 139 -8.67 16.41 -20.46
C TRP A 139 -7.33 16.69 -21.14
N GLY A 140 -7.21 16.40 -22.44
CA GLY A 140 -5.96 16.60 -23.20
C GLY A 140 -4.91 15.50 -23.04
N ASN A 141 -5.24 14.41 -22.33
CA ASN A 141 -4.36 13.25 -22.20
C ASN A 141 -4.09 12.61 -23.57
N VAL A 142 -2.88 12.11 -23.77
CA VAL A 142 -2.47 11.38 -24.98
C VAL A 142 -2.65 9.87 -24.85
N LEU A 143 -2.77 9.39 -23.61
CA LEU A 143 -2.96 7.98 -23.28
C LEU A 143 -4.09 7.83 -22.27
N PRO A 144 -4.84 6.72 -22.29
CA PRO A 144 -5.81 6.44 -21.24
C PRO A 144 -5.08 6.33 -19.90
N ARG A 145 -5.68 6.88 -18.86
CA ARG A 145 -5.23 6.73 -17.48
C ARG A 145 -6.38 6.19 -16.65
N MET A 146 -6.05 5.38 -15.65
CA MET A 146 -7.07 4.66 -14.89
C MET A 146 -6.63 4.40 -13.47
N ALA A 147 -7.55 3.94 -12.66
CA ALA A 147 -7.29 3.38 -11.34
C ALA A 147 -7.88 1.97 -11.25
N THR A 148 -7.12 1.06 -10.67
CA THR A 148 -7.59 -0.25 -10.21
C THR A 148 -7.80 -0.19 -8.71
N TRP A 149 -8.90 -0.75 -8.20
CA TRP A 149 -9.20 -0.74 -6.78
C TRP A 149 -9.68 -2.10 -6.29
N ALA A 150 -9.52 -2.35 -5.00
CA ALA A 150 -10.12 -3.49 -4.33
C ALA A 150 -10.46 -3.20 -2.87
N LEU A 151 -11.47 -3.91 -2.36
CA LEU A 151 -11.71 -4.13 -0.95
C LEU A 151 -10.99 -5.42 -0.55
N PHE A 152 -10.01 -5.31 0.32
CA PHE A 152 -9.31 -6.45 0.90
C PHE A 152 -9.83 -6.77 2.30
N GLU A 153 -9.82 -8.05 2.63
CA GLU A 153 -9.99 -8.55 3.99
C GLU A 153 -8.71 -9.28 4.42
N ARG A 154 -8.17 -8.94 5.59
CA ARG A 154 -7.04 -9.68 6.16
C ARG A 154 -7.54 -10.98 6.80
N ARG A 155 -6.97 -12.11 6.41
CA ARG A 155 -7.42 -13.44 6.81
C ARG A 155 -7.36 -13.69 8.31
N SER A 156 -6.33 -13.16 8.98
CA SER A 156 -6.05 -13.44 10.39
C SER A 156 -7.03 -12.81 11.38
N ASP A 157 -7.59 -11.64 11.09
CA ASP A 157 -8.43 -10.86 12.00
C ASP A 157 -9.63 -10.18 11.36
N LYS A 158 -9.87 -10.47 10.08
CA LYS A 158 -11.02 -10.00 9.30
C LYS A 158 -11.09 -8.47 9.13
N ARG A 159 -10.02 -7.77 9.37
CA ARG A 159 -9.93 -6.32 9.12
C ARG A 159 -9.91 -6.04 7.64
N ARG A 160 -10.62 -4.98 7.24
CA ARG A 160 -10.81 -4.60 5.84
C ARG A 160 -10.18 -3.26 5.54
N PHE A 161 -9.74 -3.09 4.31
CA PHE A 161 -9.28 -1.82 3.76
C PHE A 161 -9.49 -1.77 2.26
N TYR A 162 -9.66 -0.57 1.73
CA TYR A 162 -9.64 -0.34 0.30
C TYR A 162 -8.23 0.02 -0.16
N LEU A 163 -7.81 -0.55 -1.27
CA LEU A 163 -6.63 -0.13 -2.02
C LEU A 163 -7.07 0.44 -3.36
N PHE A 164 -6.48 1.57 -3.73
CA PHE A 164 -6.50 2.13 -5.08
C PHE A 164 -5.08 2.18 -5.61
N ASN A 165 -4.89 1.84 -6.89
CA ASN A 165 -3.61 1.94 -7.57
C ASN A 165 -3.78 2.67 -8.89
N THR A 166 -2.89 3.61 -9.20
CA THR A 166 -3.03 4.49 -10.38
C THR A 166 -1.68 4.87 -10.98
N HIS A 167 -1.73 5.35 -12.22
CA HIS A 167 -0.62 5.99 -12.91
C HIS A 167 -1.16 7.23 -13.65
N PHE A 168 -0.71 8.42 -13.25
CA PHE A 168 -1.20 9.70 -13.78
C PHE A 168 -0.53 10.08 -15.11
N PRO A 169 -1.08 11.05 -15.84
CA PRO A 169 -0.47 11.58 -17.07
C PRO A 169 0.96 12.11 -16.82
N TYR A 170 1.86 11.87 -17.78
CA TYR A 170 3.30 12.04 -17.55
C TYR A 170 3.92 13.34 -18.07
N ARG A 171 3.26 14.04 -19.02
CA ARG A 171 3.84 15.24 -19.63
C ARG A 171 3.77 16.43 -18.64
N ASP A 172 4.70 17.37 -18.78
CA ASP A 172 4.75 18.54 -17.89
C ASP A 172 3.46 19.36 -17.95
N GLU A 173 2.88 19.53 -19.14
CA GLU A 173 1.62 20.24 -19.36
C GLU A 173 0.38 19.54 -18.82
N ASP A 174 0.47 18.28 -18.39
CA ASP A 174 -0.66 17.48 -17.94
C ASP A 174 -1.06 17.75 -16.47
N GLU A 175 -0.43 18.70 -15.76
CA GLU A 175 -0.76 18.95 -14.35
C GLU A 175 -2.25 19.25 -14.12
N PRO A 176 -2.98 20.00 -14.99
CA PRO A 176 -4.43 20.14 -14.83
C PRO A 176 -5.20 18.82 -14.97
N ALA A 177 -4.74 17.90 -15.81
CA ALA A 177 -5.34 16.58 -15.95
C ALA A 177 -5.04 15.69 -14.74
N ARG A 178 -3.85 15.80 -14.15
CA ARG A 178 -3.49 15.14 -12.88
C ARG A 178 -4.36 15.62 -11.73
N GLU A 179 -4.60 16.92 -11.62
CA GLU A 179 -5.52 17.48 -10.62
C GLU A 179 -6.94 16.94 -10.78
N ARG A 180 -7.48 16.90 -12.02
CA ARG A 180 -8.79 16.29 -12.29
C ARG A 180 -8.83 14.81 -11.93
N SER A 181 -7.77 14.07 -12.24
CA SER A 181 -7.60 12.66 -11.85
C SER A 181 -7.65 12.49 -10.33
N ALA A 182 -6.94 13.34 -9.60
CA ALA A 182 -6.95 13.37 -8.13
C ALA A 182 -8.37 13.61 -7.58
N ARG A 183 -9.08 14.62 -8.09
CA ARG A 183 -10.45 14.93 -7.69
C ARG A 183 -11.43 13.78 -7.98
N LEU A 184 -11.29 13.11 -9.13
CA LEU A 184 -12.11 11.95 -9.46
C LEU A 184 -11.86 10.78 -8.48
N ILE A 185 -10.61 10.44 -8.20
CA ILE A 185 -10.28 9.40 -7.21
C ILE A 185 -10.86 9.77 -5.83
N LEU A 186 -10.69 11.02 -5.39
CA LEU A 186 -11.25 11.47 -4.11
C LEU A 186 -12.77 11.39 -4.07
N SER A 187 -13.46 11.69 -5.19
CA SER A 187 -14.92 11.55 -5.27
C SER A 187 -15.38 10.08 -5.11
N ARG A 188 -14.61 9.11 -5.63
CA ARG A 188 -14.87 7.69 -5.43
C ARG A 188 -14.61 7.27 -3.98
N ILE A 189 -13.51 7.74 -3.41
CA ILE A 189 -13.17 7.48 -2.00
C ILE A 189 -14.22 8.07 -1.04
N ALA A 190 -14.80 9.21 -1.37
CA ALA A 190 -15.84 9.84 -0.56
C ALA A 190 -17.15 9.04 -0.47
N GLN A 191 -17.41 8.14 -1.43
CA GLN A 191 -18.58 7.26 -1.44
C GLN A 191 -18.38 6.00 -0.56
N LEU A 192 -17.14 5.73 -0.11
CA LEU A 192 -16.83 4.55 0.68
C LEU A 192 -17.14 4.79 2.17
N PRO A 193 -17.46 3.71 2.92
CA PRO A 193 -17.67 3.80 4.36
C PRO A 193 -16.47 4.46 5.06
N ALA A 194 -16.72 5.52 5.84
CA ALA A 194 -15.65 6.28 6.51
C ALA A 194 -14.88 5.43 7.55
N THR A 195 -15.49 4.35 8.05
CA THR A 195 -14.92 3.44 9.03
C THR A 195 -13.91 2.46 8.43
N ILE A 196 -13.92 2.27 7.11
CA ILE A 196 -12.98 1.37 6.42
C ILE A 196 -11.77 2.19 5.95
N PRO A 197 -10.55 1.81 6.36
CA PRO A 197 -9.33 2.45 5.88
C PRO A 197 -9.18 2.40 4.36
N VAL A 198 -8.49 3.41 3.83
CA VAL A 198 -8.17 3.53 2.40
C VAL A 198 -6.67 3.75 2.24
N VAL A 199 -6.08 3.07 1.27
CA VAL A 199 -4.71 3.31 0.80
C VAL A 199 -4.77 3.60 -0.70
N LEU A 200 -4.05 4.63 -1.14
CA LEU A 200 -3.87 4.99 -2.54
C LEU A 200 -2.38 4.92 -2.86
N THR A 201 -2.02 4.04 -3.79
CA THR A 201 -0.67 3.87 -4.34
C THR A 201 -0.62 4.39 -5.77
N GLY A 202 0.52 4.84 -6.23
CA GLY A 202 0.67 5.23 -7.62
C GLY A 202 1.96 5.95 -7.93
N ASP A 203 2.23 6.02 -9.24
CA ASP A 203 3.07 7.00 -9.87
C ASP A 203 2.18 8.18 -10.28
N PHE A 204 2.30 9.28 -9.58
CA PHE A 204 1.46 10.46 -9.80
C PHE A 204 2.03 11.42 -10.85
N ASN A 205 3.25 11.18 -11.32
CA ASN A 205 3.94 12.04 -12.29
C ASN A 205 3.95 13.53 -11.90
N SER A 206 3.74 13.82 -10.62
CA SER A 206 3.65 15.15 -10.02
C SER A 206 4.52 15.20 -8.78
N ASP A 207 5.23 16.30 -8.60
CA ASP A 207 6.02 16.53 -7.38
C ASP A 207 5.17 17.18 -6.28
N PRO A 208 5.55 17.10 -4.99
CA PRO A 208 4.76 17.64 -3.89
C PRO A 208 4.52 19.16 -3.89
N ASP A 209 5.25 19.91 -4.70
CA ASP A 209 5.07 21.36 -4.90
C ASP A 209 3.99 21.70 -5.95
N LYS A 210 3.44 20.70 -6.65
CA LYS A 210 2.40 20.84 -7.68
C LYS A 210 1.00 20.69 -7.08
N ILE A 211 -0.01 21.21 -7.78
CA ILE A 211 -1.40 21.27 -7.28
C ILE A 211 -2.03 19.90 -7.03
N THR A 212 -1.58 18.85 -7.71
CA THR A 212 -2.06 17.48 -7.54
C THR A 212 -1.84 16.97 -6.10
N TYR A 213 -0.67 17.25 -5.52
CA TYR A 213 -0.35 16.78 -4.17
C TYR A 213 -1.24 17.41 -3.07
N PRO A 214 -1.35 18.74 -2.93
CA PRO A 214 -2.26 19.33 -1.93
C PRO A 214 -3.73 18.98 -2.21
N THR A 215 -4.14 18.75 -3.47
CA THR A 215 -5.49 18.27 -3.77
C THR A 215 -5.75 16.91 -3.12
N LEU A 216 -4.85 15.94 -3.27
CA LEU A 216 -4.99 14.62 -2.65
C LEU A 216 -4.84 14.68 -1.13
N THR A 217 -3.87 15.46 -0.63
CA THR A 217 -3.56 15.52 0.81
C THR A 217 -4.52 16.38 1.61
N ALA A 218 -5.45 17.07 0.98
CA ALA A 218 -6.59 17.70 1.65
C ALA A 218 -7.54 16.65 2.30
N VAL A 219 -7.54 15.41 1.80
CA VAL A 219 -8.42 14.31 2.28
C VAL A 219 -7.61 13.10 2.79
N LEU A 220 -6.55 12.76 2.10
CA LEU A 220 -5.65 11.64 2.45
C LEU A 220 -4.38 12.18 3.10
N ARG A 221 -3.70 11.34 3.88
CA ARG A 221 -2.42 11.68 4.48
C ARG A 221 -1.29 10.98 3.72
N ASP A 222 -0.15 11.64 3.60
CA ASP A 222 1.05 11.05 3.02
C ASP A 222 1.75 10.14 4.03
N ALA A 223 1.92 8.86 3.69
CA ALA A 223 2.55 7.88 4.57
C ALA A 223 4.01 8.24 4.89
N ARG A 224 4.77 8.78 3.90
CA ARG A 224 6.14 9.24 4.16
C ARG A 224 6.19 10.40 5.17
N ALA A 225 5.33 11.38 5.00
CA ALA A 225 5.30 12.56 5.86
C ALA A 225 4.90 12.21 7.30
N GLN A 226 4.04 11.20 7.48
CA GLN A 226 3.47 10.82 8.78
C GLN A 226 4.17 9.65 9.48
N ALA A 227 4.99 8.88 8.77
CA ALA A 227 5.68 7.73 9.35
C ALA A 227 6.65 8.13 10.47
N SER A 228 6.62 7.37 11.56
CA SER A 228 7.53 7.58 12.69
C SER A 228 8.98 7.19 12.36
N LYS A 229 9.18 6.24 11.45
CA LYS A 229 10.48 5.82 10.94
C LYS A 229 10.51 5.92 9.42
N ARG A 230 11.55 6.55 8.88
CA ARG A 230 11.76 6.72 7.44
C ARG A 230 13.14 6.27 7.05
N SER A 231 13.28 5.66 5.86
CA SER A 231 14.56 5.24 5.28
C SER A 231 14.56 5.40 3.76
N GLY A 232 15.74 5.39 3.18
CA GLY A 232 15.95 5.60 1.75
C GLY A 232 15.84 7.06 1.31
N PRO A 233 16.11 7.34 0.03
CA PRO A 233 16.07 8.69 -0.54
C PRO A 233 14.66 9.29 -0.48
N GLU A 234 14.57 10.61 -0.60
CA GLU A 234 13.28 11.29 -0.68
C GLU A 234 12.65 11.12 -2.06
N ASN A 235 13.46 11.32 -3.09
CA ASN A 235 13.04 11.19 -4.47
C ASN A 235 12.95 9.74 -4.90
N THR A 236 12.05 9.44 -5.83
CA THR A 236 11.73 8.07 -6.26
C THR A 236 12.11 7.78 -7.71
N PHE A 237 11.95 8.75 -8.62
CA PHE A 237 12.35 8.62 -10.03
C PHE A 237 13.84 8.88 -10.19
N GLN A 238 14.58 7.92 -10.75
CA GLN A 238 16.04 7.97 -10.88
C GLN A 238 16.56 7.70 -12.30
N ASP A 239 15.66 7.35 -13.26
CA ASP A 239 16.00 7.17 -14.67
C ASP A 239 17.21 6.25 -14.89
N PHE A 240 17.21 5.08 -14.25
CA PHE A 240 18.32 4.12 -14.23
C PHE A 240 19.68 4.71 -13.81
N THR A 241 19.69 5.84 -13.12
CA THR A 241 20.88 6.43 -12.50
C THR A 241 20.91 6.13 -10.99
N THR A 242 21.89 6.69 -10.30
CA THR A 242 21.95 6.59 -8.83
C THR A 242 21.47 7.86 -8.15
N HIS A 243 20.96 8.81 -8.91
CA HIS A 243 20.60 10.16 -8.48
C HIS A 243 19.12 10.42 -8.74
N PRO A 244 18.22 10.06 -7.81
CA PRO A 244 16.80 10.31 -7.99
C PRO A 244 16.53 11.82 -7.96
N THR A 245 15.72 12.29 -8.91
CA THR A 245 15.50 13.73 -9.14
C THR A 245 14.12 14.20 -8.74
N ARG A 246 13.11 13.29 -8.74
CA ARG A 246 11.72 13.63 -8.50
C ARG A 246 11.07 12.68 -7.50
N ARG A 247 10.16 13.19 -6.68
CA ARG A 247 9.34 12.40 -5.76
C ARG A 247 7.93 12.26 -6.30
N ILE A 248 7.72 11.32 -7.19
CA ILE A 248 6.46 11.15 -7.93
C ILE A 248 5.68 9.88 -7.56
N ASP A 249 6.29 8.95 -6.82
CA ASP A 249 5.63 7.74 -6.31
C ASP A 249 5.21 7.96 -4.86
N TRP A 250 3.91 7.83 -4.57
CA TRP A 250 3.36 8.08 -3.25
C TRP A 250 2.51 6.93 -2.74
N ILE A 251 2.46 6.79 -1.42
CA ILE A 251 1.45 6.02 -0.69
C ILE A 251 0.68 7.01 0.18
N LEU A 252 -0.58 7.25 -0.18
CA LEU A 252 -1.48 8.10 0.57
C LEU A 252 -2.52 7.23 1.28
N TYR A 253 -3.05 7.70 2.42
CA TYR A 253 -3.94 6.86 3.23
C TYR A 253 -4.95 7.66 4.04
N ARG A 254 -5.98 6.95 4.50
CA ARG A 254 -6.96 7.37 5.51
C ARG A 254 -7.26 6.21 6.45
N GLY A 255 -7.42 6.47 7.75
CA GLY A 255 -7.90 5.48 8.72
C GLY A 255 -6.87 4.46 9.20
N LEU A 256 -5.58 4.61 8.85
CA LEU A 256 -4.45 3.80 9.32
C LEU A 256 -3.42 4.69 10.02
N ARG A 257 -2.36 4.10 10.56
CA ARG A 257 -1.23 4.82 11.16
C ARG A 257 0.09 4.27 10.61
N PRO A 258 0.85 5.02 9.80
CA PRO A 258 2.12 4.54 9.28
C PRO A 258 3.16 4.51 10.41
N SER A 259 3.70 3.33 10.68
CA SER A 259 4.79 3.13 11.62
C SER A 259 6.15 3.21 10.95
N ARG A 260 6.23 2.82 9.68
CA ARG A 260 7.46 2.89 8.88
C ARG A 260 7.15 3.27 7.44
N PHE A 261 8.07 4.00 6.81
CA PHE A 261 8.10 4.23 5.37
C PHE A 261 9.52 4.05 4.85
N ALA A 262 9.67 3.42 3.69
CA ALA A 262 10.94 3.24 3.01
C ALA A 262 10.81 3.57 1.52
N THR A 263 11.75 4.32 1.00
CA THR A 263 12.07 4.32 -0.44
C THR A 263 13.18 3.29 -0.62
N LEU A 264 12.90 2.27 -1.45
CA LEU A 264 13.75 1.09 -1.56
C LEU A 264 14.77 1.29 -2.68
N ASP A 265 15.98 1.67 -2.33
CA ASP A 265 17.10 1.89 -3.26
C ASP A 265 18.03 0.67 -3.38
N ASP A 266 17.54 -0.48 -2.90
CA ASP A 266 18.23 -1.76 -2.99
C ASP A 266 18.45 -2.20 -4.44
N ARG A 267 19.60 -2.81 -4.70
CA ARG A 267 20.03 -3.30 -6.01
C ARG A 267 20.46 -4.77 -5.93
N PRO A 268 19.52 -5.69 -5.92
CA PRO A 268 19.85 -7.11 -5.90
C PRO A 268 20.76 -7.48 -7.08
N GLY A 269 21.93 -8.06 -6.76
CA GLY A 269 22.96 -8.35 -7.78
C GLY A 269 23.61 -7.12 -8.43
N GLY A 270 23.49 -5.94 -7.81
CA GLY A 270 23.99 -4.67 -8.36
C GLY A 270 23.10 -4.06 -9.44
N ILE A 271 21.92 -4.61 -9.69
CA ILE A 271 21.01 -4.22 -10.77
C ILE A 271 19.86 -3.39 -10.22
N LEU A 272 19.57 -2.25 -10.83
CA LEU A 272 18.34 -1.49 -10.57
C LEU A 272 17.12 -2.24 -11.13
N PRO A 273 16.12 -2.56 -10.29
CA PRO A 273 14.95 -3.29 -10.76
C PRO A 273 14.04 -2.49 -11.72
N SER A 274 14.06 -1.16 -11.61
CA SER A 274 13.28 -0.21 -12.41
C SER A 274 14.03 1.12 -12.49
N ASP A 275 13.55 2.06 -13.27
CA ASP A 275 13.94 3.48 -13.29
C ASP A 275 13.26 4.28 -12.15
N HIS A 276 12.37 3.63 -11.39
CA HIS A 276 11.81 4.13 -10.15
C HIS A 276 12.27 3.28 -8.96
N TYR A 277 12.48 3.93 -7.82
CA TYR A 277 12.60 3.24 -6.54
C TYR A 277 11.20 2.93 -6.00
N PRO A 278 10.89 1.67 -5.67
CA PRO A 278 9.64 1.35 -5.01
C PRO A 278 9.53 2.07 -3.67
N VAL A 279 8.33 2.44 -3.30
CA VAL A 279 8.03 2.96 -1.97
C VAL A 279 7.18 1.98 -1.19
N MET A 280 7.47 1.80 0.10
CA MET A 280 6.78 0.86 0.97
C MET A 280 6.40 1.52 2.29
N ALA A 281 5.19 1.27 2.75
CA ALA A 281 4.69 1.70 4.05
C ALA A 281 4.24 0.49 4.89
N GLU A 282 4.56 0.52 6.18
CA GLU A 282 4.00 -0.37 7.19
C GLU A 282 2.98 0.41 8.01
N PHE A 283 1.76 -0.11 8.05
CA PHE A 283 0.65 0.53 8.73
C PHE A 283 0.18 -0.27 9.93
N ASP A 284 0.14 0.37 11.09
CA ASP A 284 -0.62 -0.13 12.22
C ASP A 284 -2.11 0.11 11.99
N TRP A 285 -2.92 -0.84 12.44
CA TRP A 285 -4.36 -0.74 12.40
C TRP A 285 -4.88 0.14 13.55
N PRO A 286 -5.98 0.86 13.36
CA PRO A 286 -6.63 1.57 14.45
C PRO A 286 -7.06 0.56 15.54
N ARG A 287 -7.00 1.02 16.78
CA ARG A 287 -7.44 0.24 17.95
C ARG A 287 -8.95 0.16 18.02
#